data_941e5ca59426b8b2fedef1c24e152295
#
_entry.id   941e5ca59426b8b2fedef1c24e152295
#
_cell.length_a   1.000
_cell.length_b   1.000
_cell.length_c   1.000
_cell.angle_alpha   90.00
_cell.angle_beta   90.00
_cell.angle_gamma   90.00
#
_symmetry.space_group_name_H-M   'P 1'
#
loop_
_entity.id
_entity.type
_entity.pdbx_description
1 polymer ?
#
loop_
_entity_poly.entity_id
_entity_poly.type
_entity_poly.pdbx_seq_one_letter_code
_entity_poly.pdbx_strand_id
1 'polypeptide(L)'
;MTISELEETLKEEARLFLSRARGLRGPHTEDLFARRVYIGPEDVHVENYPRRPLAVFNPGAVLEGEVVHLFPRLVFEYYSYASAIGHATLPLKDLLAGRIPKPLPVRILLYPTELFEAVRGCEDARAHRREGGYALFYTGVGKLGDARNTDSKEVFTAILSLAEFDEAFQLKRKAPIRIGLSGEETGLALYLPTKNATFLEGDHVLLRPSLSGLPDLCWRGRLDPKTLKAYDLRPVLAPEAFEYKVGWSTNALRLPDGTYLVAYHGILRHDLSYRHGF
;
A
#
# COMPACT_ATOMS: atom_id res chain seq x y z
N MET A 1 25.04 15.21 -3.37
CA MET A 1 24.39 14.28 -2.42
C MET A 1 24.38 12.90 -3.06
N THR A 2 24.87 11.89 -2.34
CA THR A 2 24.96 10.51 -2.76
C THR A 2 23.74 9.71 -2.29
N ILE A 3 23.57 8.49 -2.79
CA ILE A 3 22.57 7.51 -2.33
C ILE A 3 22.68 7.30 -0.80
N SER A 4 23.90 7.14 -0.32
CA SER A 4 24.18 6.94 1.10
C SER A 4 23.76 8.12 1.97
N GLU A 5 23.95 9.34 1.50
CA GLU A 5 23.55 10.57 2.22
C GLU A 5 22.03 10.71 2.33
N LEU A 6 21.27 10.36 1.27
CA LEU A 6 19.80 10.36 1.32
C LEU A 6 19.30 9.38 2.37
N GLU A 7 19.78 8.13 2.33
CA GLU A 7 19.33 7.09 3.26
C GLU A 7 19.72 7.43 4.70
N GLU A 8 20.92 7.94 4.95
CA GLU A 8 21.35 8.35 6.29
C GLU A 8 20.53 9.53 6.82
N THR A 9 20.22 10.52 6.00
CA THR A 9 19.34 11.63 6.42
C THR A 9 17.96 11.10 6.89
N LEU A 10 17.36 10.18 6.16
CA LEU A 10 16.09 9.57 6.56
C LEU A 10 16.26 8.71 7.83
N LYS A 11 17.37 8.02 8.00
CA LYS A 11 17.66 7.25 9.22
C LYS A 11 17.85 8.15 10.45
N GLU A 12 18.47 9.29 10.28
CA GLU A 12 18.63 10.28 11.38
C GLU A 12 17.26 10.81 11.85
N GLU A 13 16.39 11.19 10.93
CA GLU A 13 15.00 11.59 11.23
C GLU A 13 14.25 10.47 11.97
N ALA A 14 14.39 9.23 11.50
CA ALA A 14 13.76 8.06 12.11
C ALA A 14 14.29 7.79 13.53
N ARG A 15 15.62 7.84 13.74
CA ARG A 15 16.23 7.67 15.08
C ARG A 15 15.77 8.75 16.06
N LEU A 16 15.74 10.00 15.61
CA LEU A 16 15.26 11.11 16.41
C LEU A 16 13.80 10.93 16.80
N PHE A 17 12.96 10.53 15.88
CA PHE A 17 11.55 10.24 16.14
C PHE A 17 11.40 9.07 17.13
N LEU A 18 12.11 7.96 16.91
CA LEU A 18 12.09 6.77 17.77
C LEU A 18 12.51 7.09 19.21
N SER A 19 13.43 8.03 19.40
CA SER A 19 13.86 8.44 20.75
C SER A 19 12.78 9.17 21.55
N ARG A 20 11.76 9.73 20.87
CA ARG A 20 10.70 10.57 21.46
C ARG A 20 9.34 9.88 21.48
N ALA A 21 9.06 9.00 20.51
CA ALA A 21 7.76 8.37 20.30
C ALA A 21 7.64 7.08 21.13
N ARG A 22 7.24 7.20 22.40
CA ARG A 22 7.03 6.05 23.27
C ARG A 22 5.73 6.17 24.06
N GLY A 23 5.07 5.02 24.28
CA GLY A 23 3.98 4.89 25.24
C GLY A 23 2.64 5.49 24.84
N LEU A 24 2.38 5.66 23.55
CA LEU A 24 1.09 6.17 23.05
C LEU A 24 0.01 5.10 22.99
N ARG A 25 0.39 3.83 22.83
CA ARG A 25 -0.54 2.72 22.65
C ARG A 25 -0.24 1.59 23.62
N GLY A 26 -1.30 0.86 24.03
CA GLY A 26 -1.20 -0.34 24.83
C GLY A 26 -1.33 -1.63 23.99
N PRO A 27 -0.95 -2.80 24.52
CA PRO A 27 -1.08 -4.07 23.83
C PRO A 27 -2.51 -4.64 23.83
N HIS A 28 -3.46 -3.91 24.39
CA HIS A 28 -4.85 -4.34 24.48
C HIS A 28 -5.53 -4.37 23.11
N THR A 29 -6.30 -5.42 22.81
CA THR A 29 -7.04 -5.59 21.57
C THR A 29 -8.50 -5.89 21.85
N GLU A 30 -9.40 -5.28 21.08
CA GLU A 30 -10.84 -5.48 21.16
C GLU A 30 -11.43 -5.68 19.76
N ASP A 31 -12.53 -6.43 19.66
CA ASP A 31 -13.31 -6.48 18.42
C ASP A 31 -14.24 -5.26 18.36
N LEU A 32 -13.78 -4.19 17.66
CA LEU A 32 -14.52 -2.94 17.52
C LEU A 32 -15.62 -2.99 16.44
N PHE A 33 -15.53 -3.91 15.49
CA PHE A 33 -16.39 -3.94 14.32
C PHE A 33 -17.15 -5.25 14.19
N ALA A 34 -18.44 -5.17 13.86
CA ALA A 34 -19.20 -6.33 13.45
C ALA A 34 -18.74 -6.84 12.08
N ARG A 35 -18.36 -8.12 12.02
CA ARG A 35 -18.01 -8.78 10.76
C ARG A 35 -19.28 -9.04 9.96
N ARG A 36 -19.43 -8.36 8.82
CA ARG A 36 -20.64 -8.45 7.98
C ARG A 36 -20.55 -9.57 6.95
N VAL A 37 -19.39 -9.71 6.32
CA VAL A 37 -19.20 -10.66 5.23
C VAL A 37 -17.74 -11.09 5.15
N TYR A 38 -17.52 -12.32 4.73
CA TYR A 38 -16.22 -12.86 4.32
C TYR A 38 -16.28 -13.21 2.84
N ILE A 39 -15.24 -12.83 2.11
CA ILE A 39 -15.07 -13.14 0.68
C ILE A 39 -13.78 -13.92 0.54
N GLY A 40 -13.91 -15.23 0.29
CA GLY A 40 -12.78 -16.13 0.04
C GLY A 40 -12.54 -16.37 -1.45
N PRO A 41 -11.48 -17.11 -1.78
CA PRO A 41 -11.20 -17.47 -3.17
C PRO A 41 -12.30 -18.31 -3.84
N GLU A 42 -13.06 -19.07 -3.05
CA GLU A 42 -14.22 -19.85 -3.51
C GLU A 42 -15.42 -18.99 -3.92
N ASP A 43 -15.50 -17.78 -3.37
CA ASP A 43 -16.58 -16.82 -3.64
C ASP A 43 -16.31 -15.94 -4.86
N VAL A 44 -15.13 -16.04 -5.50
CA VAL A 44 -14.69 -15.14 -6.57
C VAL A 44 -14.66 -15.86 -7.91
N HIS A 45 -15.21 -15.21 -8.95
CA HIS A 45 -15.07 -15.60 -10.36
C HIS A 45 -14.27 -14.51 -11.10
N VAL A 46 -13.11 -14.89 -11.65
CA VAL A 46 -12.28 -13.97 -12.43
C VAL A 46 -12.70 -14.00 -13.89
N GLU A 47 -13.22 -12.89 -14.42
CA GLU A 47 -13.84 -12.82 -15.74
C GLU A 47 -12.83 -12.87 -16.89
N ASN A 48 -11.63 -12.29 -16.70
CA ASN A 48 -10.62 -12.15 -17.75
C ASN A 48 -9.37 -13.03 -17.53
N TYR A 49 -9.48 -14.07 -16.69
CA TYR A 49 -8.43 -15.05 -16.49
C TYR A 49 -9.01 -16.42 -16.15
N PRO A 50 -8.54 -17.52 -16.77
CA PRO A 50 -9.22 -18.82 -16.68
C PRO A 50 -9.03 -19.56 -15.35
N ARG A 51 -8.17 -19.06 -14.45
CA ARG A 51 -7.89 -19.72 -13.17
C ARG A 51 -8.57 -18.99 -12.03
N ARG A 52 -9.05 -19.76 -11.05
CA ARG A 52 -9.49 -19.23 -9.77
C ARG A 52 -8.27 -18.84 -8.92
N PRO A 53 -8.31 -17.73 -8.14
CA PRO A 53 -7.24 -17.41 -7.22
C PRO A 53 -7.15 -18.45 -6.09
N LEU A 54 -5.95 -18.64 -5.56
CA LEU A 54 -5.68 -19.46 -4.37
C LEU A 54 -5.94 -18.67 -3.08
N ALA A 55 -5.79 -17.34 -3.14
CA ALA A 55 -6.09 -16.45 -2.03
C ALA A 55 -6.61 -15.12 -2.54
N VAL A 56 -7.50 -14.51 -1.73
CA VAL A 56 -8.12 -13.19 -1.98
C VAL A 56 -8.07 -12.42 -0.66
N PHE A 57 -7.37 -11.28 -0.62
CA PHE A 57 -7.20 -10.50 0.60
C PHE A 57 -6.72 -9.07 0.33
N ASN A 58 -6.54 -8.27 1.38
CA ASN A 58 -6.00 -6.90 1.36
C ASN A 58 -6.65 -5.99 0.30
N PRO A 59 -7.99 -5.88 0.23
CA PRO A 59 -8.62 -5.04 -0.76
C PRO A 59 -8.39 -3.55 -0.46
N GLY A 60 -8.08 -2.76 -1.50
CA GLY A 60 -8.40 -1.34 -1.51
C GLY A 60 -9.89 -1.14 -1.74
N ALA A 61 -10.44 0.02 -1.37
CA ALA A 61 -11.84 0.34 -1.61
C ALA A 61 -12.05 1.83 -1.91
N VAL A 62 -13.03 2.10 -2.76
CA VAL A 62 -13.56 3.45 -3.02
C VAL A 62 -15.08 3.38 -2.98
N LEU A 63 -15.70 4.29 -2.24
CA LEU A 63 -17.15 4.49 -2.30
C LEU A 63 -17.47 5.59 -3.30
N GLU A 64 -18.31 5.29 -4.28
CA GLU A 64 -18.79 6.24 -5.28
C GLU A 64 -20.32 6.18 -5.34
N GLY A 65 -20.96 7.20 -4.79
CA GLY A 65 -22.41 7.17 -4.56
C GLY A 65 -22.81 5.99 -3.66
N GLU A 66 -23.64 5.10 -4.17
CA GLU A 66 -24.09 3.87 -3.49
C GLU A 66 -23.33 2.61 -3.92
N VAL A 67 -22.21 2.76 -4.66
CA VAL A 67 -21.41 1.64 -5.16
C VAL A 67 -20.06 1.62 -4.47
N VAL A 68 -19.69 0.46 -3.94
CA VAL A 68 -18.36 0.20 -3.40
C VAL A 68 -17.53 -0.49 -4.48
N HIS A 69 -16.46 0.15 -4.90
CA HIS A 69 -15.42 -0.43 -5.75
C HIS A 69 -14.39 -1.10 -4.86
N LEU A 70 -14.19 -2.40 -5.02
CA LEU A 70 -13.18 -3.19 -4.30
C LEU A 70 -12.03 -3.52 -5.24
N PHE A 71 -10.81 -3.43 -4.71
CA PHE A 71 -9.58 -3.75 -5.43
C PHE A 71 -8.79 -4.83 -4.68
N PRO A 72 -9.27 -6.09 -4.68
CA PRO A 72 -8.65 -7.18 -3.95
C PRO A 72 -7.32 -7.60 -4.56
N ARG A 73 -6.38 -8.01 -3.69
CA ARG A 73 -5.21 -8.78 -4.11
C ARG A 73 -5.63 -10.22 -4.38
N LEU A 74 -5.29 -10.70 -5.55
CA LEU A 74 -5.54 -12.06 -6.04
C LEU A 74 -4.21 -12.79 -6.18
N VAL A 75 -4.05 -13.93 -5.51
CA VAL A 75 -2.86 -14.78 -5.63
C VAL A 75 -3.21 -16.03 -6.42
N PHE A 76 -2.46 -16.30 -7.48
CA PHE A 76 -2.77 -17.42 -8.42
C PHE A 76 -1.75 -18.56 -8.36
N GLU A 77 -0.64 -18.36 -7.64
CA GLU A 77 0.44 -19.31 -7.63
C GLU A 77 1.04 -19.43 -6.23
N TYR A 78 1.26 -20.66 -5.79
CA TYR A 78 1.65 -20.96 -4.39
C TYR A 78 3.12 -20.64 -4.11
N TYR A 79 4.02 -20.99 -5.02
CA TYR A 79 5.47 -20.92 -4.76
C TYR A 79 6.03 -19.50 -4.87
N SER A 80 5.66 -18.78 -5.92
CA SER A 80 6.12 -17.39 -6.14
C SER A 80 5.22 -16.35 -5.52
N TYR A 81 4.02 -16.74 -5.05
CA TYR A 81 3.00 -15.81 -4.57
C TYR A 81 2.63 -14.74 -5.61
N ALA A 82 2.61 -15.15 -6.89
CA ALA A 82 2.32 -14.23 -7.98
C ALA A 82 0.94 -13.58 -7.79
N SER A 83 0.96 -12.27 -7.58
CA SER A 83 -0.20 -11.46 -7.23
C SER A 83 -0.63 -10.56 -8.37
N ALA A 84 -1.93 -10.39 -8.50
CA ALA A 84 -2.58 -9.38 -9.33
C ALA A 84 -3.57 -8.57 -8.49
N ILE A 85 -3.99 -7.42 -8.97
CA ILE A 85 -5.05 -6.61 -8.36
C ILE A 85 -6.29 -6.71 -9.23
N GLY A 86 -7.37 -7.18 -8.64
CA GLY A 86 -8.68 -7.25 -9.25
C GLY A 86 -9.51 -5.99 -9.02
N HIS A 87 -10.67 -5.95 -9.65
CA HIS A 87 -11.72 -4.96 -9.42
C HIS A 87 -13.06 -5.68 -9.39
N ALA A 88 -13.86 -5.36 -8.39
CA ALA A 88 -15.25 -5.78 -8.26
C ALA A 88 -16.10 -4.59 -7.78
N THR A 89 -17.40 -4.64 -8.04
CA THR A 89 -18.35 -3.65 -7.54
C THR A 89 -19.43 -4.30 -6.72
N LEU A 90 -19.84 -3.63 -5.64
CA LEU A 90 -20.93 -4.06 -4.77
C LEU A 90 -21.81 -2.87 -4.39
N PRO A 91 -23.15 -3.02 -4.38
CA PRO A 91 -24.00 -2.02 -3.77
C PRO A 91 -23.69 -1.88 -2.28
N LEU A 92 -23.50 -0.64 -1.79
CA LEU A 92 -23.20 -0.37 -0.38
C LEU A 92 -24.23 -1.01 0.55
N LYS A 93 -25.52 -0.91 0.22
CA LYS A 93 -26.61 -1.51 1.00
C LYS A 93 -26.48 -3.03 1.17
N ASP A 94 -25.99 -3.72 0.14
CA ASP A 94 -25.83 -5.17 0.17
C ASP A 94 -24.60 -5.58 0.99
N LEU A 95 -23.49 -4.85 0.82
CA LEU A 95 -22.29 -5.02 1.65
C LEU A 95 -22.60 -4.83 3.14
N LEU A 96 -23.33 -3.74 3.50
CA LEU A 96 -23.72 -3.47 4.88
C LEU A 96 -24.68 -4.51 5.45
N ALA A 97 -25.51 -5.13 4.60
CA ALA A 97 -26.40 -6.21 4.98
C ALA A 97 -25.75 -7.60 4.99
N GLY A 98 -24.45 -7.70 4.67
CA GLY A 98 -23.72 -8.97 4.56
C GLY A 98 -24.16 -9.81 3.36
N ARG A 99 -24.75 -9.21 2.35
CA ARG A 99 -25.18 -9.88 1.10
C ARG A 99 -24.18 -9.58 0.00
N ILE A 100 -23.58 -10.61 -0.55
CA ILE A 100 -22.71 -10.51 -1.72
C ILE A 100 -23.17 -11.53 -2.78
N PRO A 101 -23.04 -11.25 -4.07
CA PRO A 101 -23.21 -12.26 -5.10
C PRO A 101 -22.16 -13.37 -4.94
N LYS A 102 -22.57 -14.61 -5.15
CA LYS A 102 -21.68 -15.78 -5.15
C LYS A 102 -21.92 -16.60 -6.41
N PRO A 103 -20.94 -16.63 -7.33
CA PRO A 103 -19.62 -16.00 -7.26
C PRO A 103 -19.67 -14.47 -7.47
N LEU A 104 -18.77 -13.75 -6.78
CA LEU A 104 -18.50 -12.35 -7.03
C LEU A 104 -17.68 -12.20 -8.31
N PRO A 105 -18.18 -11.51 -9.36
CA PRO A 105 -17.38 -11.25 -10.55
C PRO A 105 -16.26 -10.26 -10.24
N VAL A 106 -15.05 -10.63 -10.67
CA VAL A 106 -13.83 -9.79 -10.49
C VAL A 106 -13.08 -9.75 -11.81
N ARG A 107 -12.67 -8.57 -12.22
CA ARG A 107 -11.79 -8.39 -13.39
C ARG A 107 -10.39 -7.99 -12.92
N ILE A 108 -9.35 -8.66 -13.40
CA ILE A 108 -7.96 -8.26 -13.14
C ILE A 108 -7.68 -6.92 -13.84
N LEU A 109 -7.20 -5.92 -13.09
CA LEU A 109 -6.79 -4.62 -13.60
C LEU A 109 -5.27 -4.46 -13.67
N LEU A 110 -4.55 -4.93 -12.64
CA LEU A 110 -3.10 -4.88 -12.60
C LEU A 110 -2.53 -6.28 -12.44
N TYR A 111 -1.56 -6.58 -13.26
CA TYR A 111 -0.75 -7.80 -13.20
C TYR A 111 0.70 -7.45 -13.58
N PRO A 112 1.68 -8.31 -13.26
CA PRO A 112 3.08 -8.02 -13.51
C PRO A 112 3.39 -7.95 -15.01
N THR A 113 3.81 -6.76 -15.47
CA THR A 113 4.32 -6.51 -16.83
C THR A 113 5.67 -5.82 -16.82
N GLU A 114 6.12 -5.35 -15.65
CA GLU A 114 7.35 -4.60 -15.48
C GLU A 114 8.35 -5.36 -14.59
N LEU A 115 9.64 -5.04 -14.72
CA LEU A 115 10.69 -5.70 -13.94
C LEU A 115 10.51 -5.51 -12.43
N PHE A 116 10.02 -4.35 -12.00
CA PHE A 116 9.77 -4.09 -10.58
C PHE A 116 8.54 -4.84 -10.01
N GLU A 117 7.84 -5.61 -10.83
CA GLU A 117 6.72 -6.48 -10.47
C GLU A 117 7.03 -7.96 -10.69
N ALA A 118 8.17 -8.29 -11.31
CA ALA A 118 8.40 -9.59 -11.96
C ALA A 118 8.60 -10.78 -10.99
N VAL A 119 8.68 -10.56 -9.67
CA VAL A 119 8.92 -11.65 -8.71
C VAL A 119 7.63 -12.09 -8.01
N ARG A 120 6.87 -11.14 -7.42
CA ARG A 120 5.61 -11.45 -6.74
C ARG A 120 4.41 -10.67 -7.27
N GLY A 121 4.60 -9.88 -8.32
CA GLY A 121 3.52 -9.15 -8.97
C GLY A 121 3.12 -7.86 -8.27
N CYS A 122 1.82 -7.58 -8.33
CA CYS A 122 1.19 -6.36 -7.83
C CYS A 122 0.44 -6.66 -6.54
N GLU A 123 0.80 -5.99 -5.43
CA GLU A 123 0.27 -6.25 -4.09
C GLU A 123 -0.45 -5.03 -3.49
N ASP A 124 -1.47 -5.29 -2.67
CA ASP A 124 -2.00 -4.42 -1.61
C ASP A 124 -2.40 -3.01 -2.08
N ALA A 125 -3.36 -2.93 -3.01
CA ALA A 125 -3.84 -1.66 -3.57
C ALA A 125 -4.46 -0.73 -2.51
N ARG A 126 -4.23 0.59 -2.70
CA ARG A 126 -4.97 1.67 -2.05
C ARG A 126 -5.54 2.56 -3.15
N ALA A 127 -6.84 2.52 -3.31
CA ALA A 127 -7.52 3.15 -4.43
C ALA A 127 -8.12 4.50 -4.03
N HIS A 128 -8.02 5.46 -4.93
CA HIS A 128 -8.55 6.81 -4.76
C HIS A 128 -9.28 7.26 -6.00
N ARG A 129 -10.44 7.87 -5.82
CA ARG A 129 -11.11 8.61 -6.90
C ARG A 129 -10.34 9.89 -7.18
N ARG A 130 -10.07 10.16 -8.44
CA ARG A 130 -9.41 11.38 -8.92
C ARG A 130 -10.22 11.98 -10.06
N GLU A 131 -9.89 13.22 -10.42
CA GLU A 131 -10.48 13.84 -11.60
C GLU A 131 -10.15 12.99 -12.86
N GLY A 132 -11.21 12.60 -13.59
CA GLY A 132 -11.09 11.80 -14.81
C GLY A 132 -10.78 10.31 -14.60
N GLY A 133 -10.85 9.76 -13.35
CA GLY A 133 -10.65 8.33 -13.15
C GLY A 133 -10.20 7.93 -11.75
N TYR A 134 -9.27 6.98 -11.68
CA TYR A 134 -8.81 6.39 -10.42
C TYR A 134 -7.29 6.34 -10.35
N ALA A 135 -6.76 6.52 -9.16
CA ALA A 135 -5.36 6.30 -8.86
C ALA A 135 -5.21 5.21 -7.79
N LEU A 136 -4.37 4.22 -8.05
CA LEU A 136 -4.09 3.12 -7.15
C LEU A 136 -2.61 3.14 -6.75
N PHE A 137 -2.33 3.40 -5.47
CA PHE A 137 -1.06 2.98 -4.91
C PHE A 137 -1.05 1.47 -4.79
N TYR A 138 0.04 0.83 -5.16
CA TYR A 138 0.26 -0.59 -4.99
C TYR A 138 1.73 -0.88 -4.74
N THR A 139 2.05 -2.08 -4.32
CA THR A 139 3.42 -2.53 -4.17
C THR A 139 3.76 -3.47 -5.33
N GLY A 140 4.68 -3.03 -6.19
CA GLY A 140 5.36 -3.94 -7.11
C GLY A 140 6.42 -4.73 -6.35
N VAL A 141 6.50 -6.04 -6.53
CA VAL A 141 7.56 -6.87 -5.93
C VAL A 141 8.37 -7.51 -7.03
N GLY A 142 9.57 -7.00 -7.22
CA GLY A 142 10.41 -7.37 -8.35
C GLY A 142 11.84 -6.87 -8.24
N LYS A 143 12.48 -6.72 -9.38
CA LYS A 143 13.86 -6.23 -9.50
C LYS A 143 13.84 -4.79 -9.99
N LEU A 144 14.69 -3.95 -9.43
CA LEU A 144 15.00 -2.65 -10.02
C LEU A 144 16.17 -2.79 -10.97
N GLY A 145 16.04 -2.23 -12.17
CA GLY A 145 16.99 -2.37 -13.26
C GLY A 145 18.33 -1.65 -13.08
N ASP A 146 18.82 -1.41 -11.87
CA ASP A 146 20.17 -0.89 -11.67
C ASP A 146 21.14 -2.06 -11.46
N ALA A 147 21.69 -2.55 -12.58
CA ALA A 147 22.57 -3.70 -12.70
C ALA A 147 23.97 -3.48 -12.09
N ARG A 148 24.18 -2.55 -11.17
CA ARG A 148 25.50 -2.28 -10.59
C ARG A 148 25.87 -3.15 -9.40
N ASN A 149 25.03 -4.12 -9.05
CA ASN A 149 25.35 -5.04 -7.97
C ASN A 149 25.13 -6.49 -8.42
N THR A 150 26.00 -6.97 -9.27
CA THR A 150 26.00 -8.34 -9.85
C THR A 150 26.44 -9.42 -8.86
N ASP A 151 26.90 -9.08 -7.66
CA ASP A 151 27.43 -10.03 -6.67
C ASP A 151 26.48 -10.37 -5.51
N SER A 152 25.29 -9.77 -5.45
CA SER A 152 24.35 -10.13 -4.41
C SER A 152 23.29 -11.10 -4.93
N LYS A 153 23.10 -12.21 -4.20
CA LYS A 153 21.92 -13.06 -4.27
C LYS A 153 20.71 -12.22 -4.63
N GLU A 154 19.94 -12.60 -5.63
CA GLU A 154 18.78 -11.89 -6.16
C GLU A 154 17.88 -11.33 -5.06
N VAL A 155 18.13 -10.10 -4.64
CA VAL A 155 17.30 -9.42 -3.65
C VAL A 155 16.16 -8.75 -4.41
N PHE A 156 15.00 -9.39 -4.36
CA PHE A 156 13.79 -8.73 -4.81
C PHE A 156 13.32 -7.72 -3.75
N THR A 157 12.83 -6.60 -4.22
CA THR A 157 12.43 -5.46 -3.37
C THR A 157 10.96 -5.14 -3.57
N ALA A 158 10.33 -4.72 -2.48
CA ALA A 158 8.98 -4.17 -2.50
C ALA A 158 9.03 -2.68 -2.83
N ILE A 159 8.44 -2.28 -3.95
CA ILE A 159 8.53 -0.93 -4.48
C ILE A 159 7.14 -0.33 -4.55
N LEU A 160 6.96 0.78 -3.83
CA LEU A 160 5.74 1.57 -3.94
C LEU A 160 5.58 2.09 -5.36
N SER A 161 4.41 1.88 -5.94
CA SER A 161 4.09 2.26 -7.30
C SER A 161 2.72 2.92 -7.36
N LEU A 162 2.49 3.71 -8.41
CA LEU A 162 1.21 4.33 -8.72
C LEU A 162 0.73 3.85 -10.08
N ALA A 163 -0.54 3.43 -10.15
CA ALA A 163 -1.26 3.16 -11.39
C ALA A 163 -2.42 4.16 -11.52
N GLU A 164 -2.60 4.70 -12.72
CA GLU A 164 -3.67 5.63 -13.05
C GLU A 164 -4.58 5.03 -14.12
N PHE A 165 -5.87 5.10 -13.87
CA PHE A 165 -6.92 4.56 -14.73
C PHE A 165 -7.90 5.67 -15.10
N ASP A 166 -8.54 5.54 -16.26
CA ASP A 166 -9.70 6.36 -16.60
C ASP A 166 -10.98 5.84 -15.90
N GLU A 167 -12.10 6.48 -16.18
CA GLU A 167 -13.42 6.14 -15.64
C GLU A 167 -13.91 4.74 -16.03
N ALA A 168 -13.42 4.21 -17.16
CA ALA A 168 -13.71 2.85 -17.64
C ALA A 168 -12.70 1.81 -17.15
N PHE A 169 -11.85 2.17 -16.18
CA PHE A 169 -10.76 1.33 -15.66
C PHE A 169 -9.75 0.87 -16.72
N GLN A 170 -9.54 1.68 -17.77
CA GLN A 170 -8.44 1.45 -18.71
C GLN A 170 -7.16 2.05 -18.11
N LEU A 171 -6.10 1.25 -18.04
CA LEU A 171 -4.81 1.68 -17.51
C LEU A 171 -4.21 2.77 -18.40
N LYS A 172 -3.92 3.94 -17.84
CA LYS A 172 -3.25 5.06 -18.52
C LYS A 172 -1.75 5.06 -18.28
N ARG A 173 -1.35 4.82 -17.03
CA ARG A 173 0.05 4.80 -16.60
C ARG A 173 0.22 3.92 -15.38
N LYS A 174 1.35 3.23 -15.28
CA LYS A 174 1.84 2.68 -14.01
C LYS A 174 3.36 2.88 -13.95
N ALA A 175 3.85 3.28 -12.78
CA ALA A 175 5.28 3.47 -12.58
C ALA A 175 5.65 3.44 -11.09
N PRO A 176 6.90 3.09 -10.77
CA PRO A 176 7.42 3.09 -9.41
C PRO A 176 7.67 4.51 -8.90
N ILE A 177 7.51 4.70 -7.58
CA ILE A 177 7.73 5.97 -6.89
C ILE A 177 9.14 6.00 -6.33
N ARG A 178 9.85 7.11 -6.58
CA ARG A 178 11.17 7.39 -6.02
C ARG A 178 11.04 8.21 -4.74
N ILE A 179 12.00 8.09 -3.87
CA ILE A 179 12.10 8.86 -2.62
C ILE A 179 13.23 9.87 -2.77
N GLY A 180 12.95 11.14 -2.44
CA GLY A 180 13.91 12.24 -2.43
C GLY A 180 13.83 13.05 -1.15
N LEU A 181 14.77 13.96 -0.90
CA LEU A 181 14.74 14.86 0.26
C LEU A 181 13.90 16.10 0.01
N SER A 182 13.93 16.64 -1.20
CA SER A 182 13.23 17.87 -1.58
C SER A 182 12.39 17.70 -2.84
N GLY A 183 11.48 18.65 -3.06
CA GLY A 183 10.64 18.72 -4.26
C GLY A 183 11.38 19.22 -5.52
N GLU A 184 12.65 19.60 -5.45
CA GLU A 184 13.40 20.06 -6.62
C GLU A 184 13.45 18.99 -7.71
N GLU A 185 13.13 19.34 -8.94
CA GLU A 185 13.02 18.43 -10.06
C GLU A 185 14.34 17.69 -10.33
N THR A 186 15.46 18.38 -10.23
CA THR A 186 16.83 17.85 -10.41
C THR A 186 17.39 17.18 -9.17
N GLY A 187 16.68 17.22 -8.04
CA GLY A 187 17.12 16.62 -6.79
C GLY A 187 17.25 15.10 -6.86
N LEU A 188 18.25 14.54 -6.18
CA LEU A 188 18.45 13.10 -6.10
C LEU A 188 17.20 12.41 -5.58
N ALA A 189 16.76 11.35 -6.25
CA ALA A 189 15.67 10.51 -5.81
C ALA A 189 15.97 9.04 -6.15
N LEU A 190 15.63 8.15 -5.21
CA LEU A 190 15.98 6.74 -5.24
C LEU A 190 14.75 5.86 -5.10
N TYR A 191 14.89 4.63 -5.56
CA TYR A 191 13.95 3.57 -5.23
C TYR A 191 14.35 2.95 -3.90
N LEU A 192 13.62 3.27 -2.84
CA LEU A 192 13.73 2.59 -1.55
C LEU A 192 12.62 1.56 -1.38
N PRO A 193 12.86 0.45 -0.67
CA PRO A 193 11.78 -0.44 -0.26
C PRO A 193 10.70 0.35 0.45
N THR A 194 9.50 0.42 -0.14
CA THR A 194 8.41 1.26 0.36
C THR A 194 7.08 0.59 0.10
N LYS A 195 6.15 0.69 1.04
CA LYS A 195 4.78 0.14 0.96
C LYS A 195 3.73 1.09 1.55
N ASN A 196 2.48 0.67 1.51
CA ASN A 196 1.35 1.19 2.29
C ASN A 196 1.15 2.71 2.14
N ALA A 197 1.07 3.20 0.90
CA ALA A 197 0.78 4.61 0.68
C ALA A 197 -0.71 4.90 0.52
N THR A 198 -1.10 6.09 0.93
CA THR A 198 -2.42 6.67 0.67
C THR A 198 -2.30 8.19 0.51
N PHE A 199 -3.14 8.77 -0.33
CA PHE A 199 -3.23 10.23 -0.42
C PHE A 199 -3.91 10.82 0.82
N LEU A 200 -3.45 11.98 1.20
CA LEU A 200 -4.16 12.98 1.99
C LEU A 200 -4.71 14.06 1.05
N GLU A 201 -4.86 15.28 1.54
CA GLU A 201 -5.29 16.41 0.72
C GLU A 201 -4.14 16.97 -0.11
N GLY A 202 -4.44 17.39 -1.35
CA GLY A 202 -3.46 17.96 -2.28
C GLY A 202 -2.43 16.93 -2.73
N ASP A 203 -1.16 17.27 -2.55
CA ASP A 203 0.00 16.44 -2.85
C ASP A 203 0.55 15.67 -1.64
N HIS A 204 -0.10 15.79 -0.48
CA HIS A 204 0.30 15.08 0.73
C HIS A 204 -0.01 13.59 0.65
N VAL A 205 0.93 12.78 1.15
CA VAL A 205 0.82 11.33 1.18
C VAL A 205 1.29 10.75 2.51
N LEU A 206 0.69 9.63 2.87
CA LEU A 206 1.23 8.73 3.88
C LEU A 206 1.92 7.58 3.17
N LEU A 207 3.04 7.09 3.70
CA LEU A 207 3.79 5.98 3.12
C LEU A 207 4.66 5.30 4.20
N ARG A 208 5.29 4.18 3.85
CA ARG A 208 6.14 3.43 4.76
C ARG A 208 7.41 2.98 4.04
N PRO A 209 8.45 3.84 3.98
CA PRO A 209 9.78 3.40 3.56
C PRO A 209 10.39 2.48 4.62
N SER A 210 11.08 1.45 4.17
CA SER A 210 11.86 0.54 5.01
C SER A 210 13.32 0.94 4.93
N LEU A 211 13.90 1.29 6.07
CA LEU A 211 15.30 1.74 6.18
C LEU A 211 16.13 0.64 6.85
N SER A 212 17.27 0.29 6.26
CA SER A 212 18.13 -0.78 6.77
C SER A 212 18.60 -0.50 8.21
N GLY A 213 18.44 -1.51 9.09
CA GLY A 213 18.84 -1.41 10.50
C GLY A 213 17.86 -0.67 11.42
N LEU A 214 16.71 -0.25 10.91
CA LEU A 214 15.64 0.39 11.69
C LEU A 214 14.32 -0.39 11.55
N PRO A 215 13.42 -0.32 12.56
CA PRO A 215 12.08 -0.85 12.40
C PRO A 215 11.30 -0.04 11.37
N ASP A 216 10.33 -0.68 10.70
CA ASP A 216 9.41 0.02 9.81
C ASP A 216 8.53 1.00 10.60
N LEU A 217 8.57 2.28 10.22
CA LEU A 217 7.77 3.37 10.73
C LEU A 217 6.76 3.83 9.68
N CYS A 218 5.66 4.44 10.13
CA CYS A 218 4.77 5.16 9.24
C CYS A 218 5.24 6.61 9.07
N TRP A 219 5.20 7.10 7.84
CA TRP A 219 5.69 8.42 7.45
C TRP A 219 4.58 9.21 6.75
N ARG A 220 4.72 10.52 6.77
CA ARG A 220 4.03 11.45 5.88
C ARG A 220 5.05 12.13 4.99
N GLY A 221 4.59 12.62 3.83
CA GLY A 221 5.41 13.38 2.90
C GLY A 221 4.55 14.05 1.85
N ARG A 222 5.18 14.46 0.77
CA ARG A 222 4.55 15.02 -0.43
C ARG A 222 4.89 14.14 -1.63
N LEU A 223 4.00 14.08 -2.60
CA LEU A 223 4.22 13.35 -3.86
C LEU A 223 4.01 14.30 -5.04
N ASP A 224 5.04 14.49 -5.84
CA ASP A 224 4.88 15.11 -7.15
C ASP A 224 4.29 14.07 -8.13
N PRO A 225 3.05 14.25 -8.60
CA PRO A 225 2.39 13.29 -9.48
C PRO A 225 3.00 13.22 -10.88
N LYS A 226 3.73 14.25 -11.32
CA LYS A 226 4.36 14.27 -12.63
C LYS A 226 5.63 13.41 -12.65
N THR A 227 6.51 13.66 -11.70
CA THR A 227 7.81 12.97 -11.59
C THR A 227 7.75 11.67 -10.80
N LEU A 228 6.65 11.40 -10.09
CA LEU A 228 6.47 10.29 -9.14
C LEU A 228 7.63 10.25 -8.13
N LYS A 229 7.90 11.42 -7.55
CA LYS A 229 8.88 11.58 -6.48
C LYS A 229 8.16 11.94 -5.17
N ALA A 230 8.31 11.12 -4.15
CA ALA A 230 7.92 11.44 -2.79
C ALA A 230 9.08 12.12 -2.06
N TYR A 231 8.81 13.19 -1.34
CA TYR A 231 9.81 14.05 -0.69
C TYR A 231 9.26 14.68 0.59
N ASP A 232 10.08 15.44 1.31
CA ASP A 232 9.74 16.05 2.60
C ASP A 232 9.19 15.03 3.61
N LEU A 233 9.82 13.86 3.64
CA LEU A 233 9.36 12.76 4.47
C LEU A 233 9.63 13.04 5.95
N ARG A 234 8.60 12.81 6.79
CA ARG A 234 8.68 12.91 8.25
C ARG A 234 8.01 11.69 8.88
N PRO A 235 8.64 11.00 9.83
CA PRO A 235 8.00 9.92 10.55
C PRO A 235 6.89 10.45 11.45
N VAL A 236 5.78 9.70 11.56
CA VAL A 236 4.59 10.11 12.33
C VAL A 236 4.05 9.03 13.24
N LEU A 237 4.42 7.75 13.02
CA LEU A 237 4.04 6.65 13.89
C LEU A 237 5.18 5.64 13.96
N ALA A 238 5.62 5.33 15.18
CA ALA A 238 6.63 4.31 15.46
C ALA A 238 5.99 3.06 16.06
N PRO A 239 6.61 1.88 15.92
CA PRO A 239 6.19 0.70 16.67
C PRO A 239 6.42 0.89 18.17
N GLU A 240 5.47 0.45 18.99
CA GLU A 240 5.63 0.34 20.43
C GLU A 240 6.55 -0.83 20.81
N ALA A 241 6.91 -0.96 22.07
CA ALA A 241 7.80 -2.02 22.55
C ALA A 241 7.27 -3.44 22.26
N PHE A 242 5.94 -3.61 22.23
CA PHE A 242 5.27 -4.87 21.91
C PHE A 242 5.08 -5.11 20.41
N GLU A 243 5.34 -4.11 19.53
CA GLU A 243 5.20 -4.20 18.08
C GLU A 243 6.56 -4.43 17.40
N TYR A 244 6.60 -5.32 16.42
CA TYR A 244 7.76 -5.54 15.58
C TYR A 244 7.93 -4.44 14.52
N LYS A 245 6.82 -4.02 13.92
CA LYS A 245 6.72 -2.95 12.93
C LYS A 245 5.31 -2.42 12.82
N VAL A 246 5.16 -1.25 12.19
CA VAL A 246 3.86 -0.63 11.88
C VAL A 246 3.75 -0.31 10.40
N GLY A 247 2.52 -0.15 9.90
CA GLY A 247 2.24 0.27 8.52
C GLY A 247 0.82 0.80 8.36
N TRP A 248 0.59 1.67 7.39
CA TRP A 248 -0.74 2.18 7.08
C TRP A 248 -1.63 1.09 6.48
N SER A 249 -2.89 1.02 6.90
CA SER A 249 -3.82 -0.05 6.48
C SER A 249 -4.96 0.42 5.60
N THR A 250 -5.43 1.65 5.75
CA THR A 250 -6.58 2.17 5.00
C THR A 250 -6.24 3.47 4.26
N ASN A 251 -7.15 3.88 3.40
CA ASN A 251 -7.18 5.27 2.95
C ASN A 251 -7.41 6.19 4.16
N ALA A 252 -6.91 7.42 4.07
CA ALA A 252 -7.17 8.45 5.05
C ALA A 252 -8.58 9.01 4.84
N LEU A 253 -9.38 9.04 5.90
CA LEU A 253 -10.70 9.64 5.92
C LEU A 253 -10.61 11.02 6.57
N ARG A 254 -10.90 12.08 5.82
CA ARG A 254 -10.97 13.43 6.37
C ARG A 254 -12.20 13.58 7.23
N LEU A 255 -12.03 14.06 8.45
CA LEU A 255 -13.11 14.32 9.39
C LEU A 255 -13.61 15.78 9.28
N PRO A 256 -14.80 16.08 9.82
CA PRO A 256 -15.38 17.44 9.73
C PRO A 256 -14.53 18.54 10.37
N ASP A 257 -13.71 18.21 11.37
CA ASP A 257 -12.78 19.13 12.05
C ASP A 257 -11.47 19.36 11.27
N GLY A 258 -11.33 18.74 10.09
CA GLY A 258 -10.12 18.84 9.25
C GLY A 258 -9.01 17.85 9.61
N THR A 259 -9.18 17.05 10.66
CA THR A 259 -8.24 15.95 10.97
C THR A 259 -8.47 14.74 10.08
N TYR A 260 -7.59 13.74 10.18
CA TYR A 260 -7.69 12.50 9.40
C TYR A 260 -7.76 11.29 10.30
N LEU A 261 -8.72 10.42 10.03
CA LEU A 261 -8.79 9.08 10.60
C LEU A 261 -8.11 8.11 9.62
N VAL A 262 -7.12 7.38 10.10
CA VAL A 262 -6.39 6.38 9.32
C VAL A 262 -6.16 5.15 10.16
N ALA A 263 -6.55 3.99 9.66
CA ALA A 263 -6.16 2.75 10.31
C ALA A 263 -4.69 2.41 9.99
N TYR A 264 -3.99 1.93 10.98
CA TYR A 264 -2.67 1.32 10.82
C TYR A 264 -2.73 -0.16 11.23
N HIS A 265 -1.72 -0.93 10.86
CA HIS A 265 -1.47 -2.26 11.42
C HIS A 265 -0.15 -2.28 12.17
N GLY A 266 -0.17 -2.88 13.35
CA GLY A 266 1.01 -3.31 14.07
C GLY A 266 1.18 -4.82 13.95
N ILE A 267 2.42 -5.30 13.92
CA ILE A 267 2.75 -6.71 14.04
C ILE A 267 3.26 -6.96 15.45
N LEU A 268 2.59 -7.82 16.21
CA LEU A 268 3.00 -8.14 17.56
C LEU A 268 4.32 -8.94 17.56
N ARG A 269 5.23 -8.64 18.52
CA ARG A 269 6.53 -9.31 18.59
C ARG A 269 6.45 -10.75 19.01
N HIS A 270 5.46 -11.10 19.85
CA HIS A 270 5.43 -12.41 20.49
C HIS A 270 4.90 -13.53 19.57
N ASP A 271 4.01 -13.19 18.62
CA ASP A 271 3.35 -14.18 17.75
C ASP A 271 3.29 -13.78 16.27
N LEU A 272 3.86 -12.62 15.94
CA LEU A 272 3.85 -12.02 14.59
C LEU A 272 2.45 -11.82 14.01
N SER A 273 1.43 -11.78 14.84
CA SER A 273 0.06 -11.51 14.39
C SER A 273 -0.15 -10.03 14.08
N TYR A 274 -0.98 -9.77 13.07
CA TYR A 274 -1.38 -8.43 12.70
C TYR A 274 -2.55 -7.94 13.56
N ARG A 275 -2.45 -6.71 14.03
CA ARG A 275 -3.52 -5.98 14.72
C ARG A 275 -3.72 -4.63 14.07
N HIS A 276 -4.96 -4.16 14.05
CA HIS A 276 -5.31 -2.83 13.54
C HIS A 276 -5.55 -1.87 14.69
N GLY A 277 -5.17 -0.60 14.48
CA GLY A 277 -5.48 0.53 15.33
C GLY A 277 -5.78 1.77 14.51
N PHE A 278 -6.22 2.84 15.17
CA PHE A 278 -6.60 4.10 14.55
C PHE A 278 -5.84 5.26 15.18
#